data_f00ce031f1f8c5a6b7d7691e3ff28dc4
#
_entry.id   f00ce031f1f8c5a6b7d7691e3ff28dc4
#
_cell.length_a   1.000
_cell.length_b   1.000
_cell.length_c   1.000
_cell.angle_alpha   90.00
_cell.angle_beta   90.00
_cell.angle_gamma   90.00
#
_symmetry.space_group_name_H-M   'P 1'
#
loop_
_entity.id
_entity.type
_entity.pdbx_description
1 polymer ?
#
loop_
_entity_poly.entity_id
_entity_poly.type
_entity_poly.pdbx_seq_one_letter_code
_entity_poly.pdbx_strand_id
1 'polypeptide(L)'
;GRARKRVRSWDVAFTKKSEVQKNPDWTRGTLMSKDEHSVYTIEDLVCIQDRVHEVEKLIFDTAKRDGTETIISIPKDPNAAAGAYARDLQRRLSEMGYTVRLVAPVKSKITRFAPFASVTQAGFVNIVKADWNKEFFEELEMFDGSKKNKDDIVDTCSDSFYILNQSLHIPDFTLPTEHLTPVQQPLFGLQSAVLPGSQGLPTGFN
;
A
#
# COMPACT_ATOMS: atom_id res chain seq x y z
N GLY A 1 17.71 -11.97 7.52
CA GLY A 1 16.35 -12.29 7.07
C GLY A 1 15.95 -11.33 5.98
N ARG A 2 15.46 -11.84 4.84
CA ARG A 2 14.96 -11.02 3.74
C ARG A 2 13.73 -10.25 4.21
N ALA A 3 13.60 -9.02 3.77
CA ALA A 3 12.55 -8.11 4.18
C ALA A 3 11.16 -8.66 3.77
N ARG A 4 10.33 -9.00 4.75
CA ARG A 4 8.92 -9.28 4.52
C ARG A 4 8.20 -7.96 4.26
N LYS A 5 7.37 -7.90 3.22
CA LYS A 5 6.42 -6.79 3.11
C LYS A 5 5.34 -6.97 4.17
N ARG A 6 5.03 -5.89 4.90
CA ARG A 6 4.02 -5.89 5.96
C ARG A 6 2.97 -4.81 5.70
N VAL A 7 1.74 -5.14 5.96
CA VAL A 7 0.60 -4.21 5.84
C VAL A 7 -0.28 -4.32 7.08
N ARG A 8 -0.57 -3.19 7.72
CA ARG A 8 -1.61 -3.05 8.73
C ARG A 8 -2.82 -2.41 8.08
N SER A 9 -3.85 -3.19 7.80
CA SER A 9 -5.11 -2.67 7.26
C SER A 9 -6.11 -2.45 8.37
N TRP A 10 -6.75 -1.29 8.32
CA TRP A 10 -7.77 -0.87 9.28
C TRP A 10 -9.15 -0.89 8.63
N ASP A 11 -10.14 -1.33 9.39
CA ASP A 11 -11.54 -0.95 9.24
C ASP A 11 -11.91 -0.08 10.41
N VAL A 12 -12.36 1.16 10.14
CA VAL A 12 -12.45 2.21 11.16
C VAL A 12 -13.91 2.55 11.41
N ALA A 13 -14.36 2.33 12.64
CA ALA A 13 -15.65 2.76 13.16
C ALA A 13 -15.47 3.67 14.40
N PHE A 14 -16.38 4.61 14.58
CA PHE A 14 -16.32 5.60 15.67
C PHE A 14 -17.50 5.49 16.60
N THR A 15 -17.97 4.28 16.84
CA THR A 15 -19.16 4.04 17.63
C THR A 15 -18.82 3.45 18.98
N LYS A 16 -19.19 4.16 20.04
CA LYS A 16 -19.09 3.64 21.40
C LYS A 16 -20.35 2.86 21.78
N LYS A 17 -20.18 1.76 22.49
CA LYS A 17 -21.30 1.03 23.11
C LYS A 17 -22.07 1.95 24.05
N SER A 18 -23.39 2.03 23.87
CA SER A 18 -24.31 2.82 24.67
C SER A 18 -25.56 2.02 24.98
N GLU A 19 -26.41 2.52 25.88
CA GLU A 19 -27.69 1.87 26.20
C GLU A 19 -28.62 1.76 24.98
N VAL A 20 -28.51 2.70 24.02
CA VAL A 20 -29.29 2.73 22.80
C VAL A 20 -28.66 1.86 21.71
N GLN A 21 -27.32 1.86 21.61
CA GLN A 21 -26.57 1.09 20.63
C GLN A 21 -25.79 -0.02 21.31
N LYS A 22 -26.43 -1.17 21.45
CA LYS A 22 -25.88 -2.32 22.20
C LYS A 22 -24.79 -3.07 21.44
N ASN A 23 -24.77 -2.97 20.11
CA ASN A 23 -23.79 -3.65 19.23
C ASN A 23 -23.23 -2.67 18.19
N PRO A 24 -22.39 -1.70 18.61
CA PRO A 24 -21.75 -0.77 17.69
C PRO A 24 -20.72 -1.50 16.79
N ASP A 25 -20.37 -0.87 15.67
CA ASP A 25 -19.33 -1.39 14.80
C ASP A 25 -17.96 -1.33 15.49
N TRP A 26 -17.11 -2.29 15.16
CA TRP A 26 -15.75 -2.37 15.66
C TRP A 26 -14.79 -1.60 14.77
N THR A 27 -13.79 -0.98 15.38
CA THR A 27 -12.55 -0.67 14.66
C THR A 27 -11.64 -1.88 14.80
N ARG A 28 -11.19 -2.39 13.65
CA ARG A 28 -10.30 -3.54 13.57
C ARG A 28 -9.06 -3.22 12.76
N GLY A 29 -7.92 -3.77 13.18
CA GLY A 29 -6.67 -3.62 12.46
C GLY A 29 -5.98 -4.97 12.34
N THR A 30 -5.84 -5.51 11.12
CA THR A 30 -5.16 -6.78 10.84
C THR A 30 -3.76 -6.50 10.30
N LEU A 31 -2.75 -7.12 10.90
CA LEU A 31 -1.38 -7.10 10.39
C LEU A 31 -1.12 -8.36 9.57
N MET A 32 -0.81 -8.18 8.30
CA MET A 32 -0.46 -9.27 7.38
C MET A 32 0.91 -9.02 6.78
N SER A 33 1.71 -10.08 6.67
CA SER A 33 2.96 -10.05 5.91
C SER A 33 2.94 -11.02 4.75
N LYS A 34 3.83 -10.77 3.77
CA LYS A 34 4.12 -11.66 2.64
C LYS A 34 5.61 -11.85 2.52
N ASP A 35 6.06 -13.10 2.42
CA ASP A 35 7.46 -13.43 2.19
C ASP A 35 7.80 -13.58 0.69
N GLU A 36 9.04 -13.90 0.41
CA GLU A 36 9.57 -14.10 -0.94
C GLU A 36 8.99 -15.33 -1.68
N HIS A 37 8.45 -16.30 -0.92
CA HIS A 37 7.80 -17.49 -1.45
C HIS A 37 6.30 -17.31 -1.66
N SER A 38 5.80 -16.07 -1.50
CA SER A 38 4.38 -15.74 -1.55
C SER A 38 3.54 -16.43 -0.49
N VAL A 39 4.14 -16.76 0.66
CA VAL A 39 3.44 -17.20 1.85
C VAL A 39 3.02 -15.99 2.66
N TYR A 40 1.76 -15.95 3.03
CA TYR A 40 1.17 -14.87 3.83
C TYR A 40 1.13 -15.31 5.30
N THR A 41 1.29 -14.35 6.20
CA THR A 41 1.15 -14.60 7.63
C THR A 41 0.27 -13.52 8.25
N ILE A 42 -0.82 -13.91 8.92
CA ILE A 42 -1.58 -13.03 9.80
C ILE A 42 -0.80 -12.95 11.12
N GLU A 43 -0.20 -11.79 11.38
CA GLU A 43 0.72 -11.62 12.50
C GLU A 43 0.05 -11.08 13.76
N ASP A 44 -1.00 -10.25 13.58
CA ASP A 44 -1.68 -9.60 14.70
C ASP A 44 -3.07 -9.10 14.32
N LEU A 45 -3.96 -9.04 15.30
CA LEU A 45 -5.28 -8.43 15.21
C LEU A 45 -5.50 -7.53 16.43
N VAL A 46 -5.85 -6.28 16.19
CA VAL A 46 -6.27 -5.32 17.22
C VAL A 46 -7.72 -4.91 17.00
N CYS A 47 -8.46 -4.73 18.08
CA CYS A 47 -9.88 -4.42 18.06
C CYS A 47 -10.21 -3.38 19.13
N ILE A 48 -11.09 -2.44 18.82
CA ILE A 48 -11.65 -1.50 19.77
C ILE A 48 -13.07 -1.07 19.38
N GLN A 49 -13.92 -0.83 20.37
CA GLN A 49 -15.21 -0.16 20.23
C GLN A 49 -15.19 1.05 21.14
N ASP A 50 -14.79 2.22 20.62
CA ASP A 50 -14.71 3.42 21.43
C ASP A 50 -14.89 4.70 20.57
N ARG A 51 -14.75 5.86 21.22
CA ARG A 51 -14.82 7.17 20.60
C ARG A 51 -13.61 7.41 19.70
N VAL A 52 -13.76 8.38 18.79
CA VAL A 52 -12.71 8.77 17.80
C VAL A 52 -11.33 8.91 18.44
N HIS A 53 -11.22 9.57 19.59
CA HIS A 53 -9.92 9.81 20.25
C HIS A 53 -9.21 8.51 20.66
N GLU A 54 -9.95 7.53 21.22
CA GLU A 54 -9.37 6.26 21.64
C GLU A 54 -9.01 5.38 20.42
N VAL A 55 -9.83 5.45 19.38
CA VAL A 55 -9.53 4.79 18.09
C VAL A 55 -8.26 5.37 17.47
N GLU A 56 -8.12 6.70 17.42
CA GLU A 56 -6.90 7.34 16.91
C GLU A 56 -5.69 6.95 17.75
N LYS A 57 -5.81 7.00 19.07
CA LYS A 57 -4.71 6.57 19.95
C LYS A 57 -4.27 5.16 19.66
N LEU A 58 -5.21 4.21 19.51
CA LEU A 58 -4.90 2.83 19.14
C LEU A 58 -4.17 2.76 17.80
N ILE A 59 -4.62 3.48 16.78
CA ILE A 59 -3.99 3.48 15.45
C ILE A 59 -2.55 4.00 15.54
N PHE A 60 -2.30 5.12 16.23
CA PHE A 60 -0.96 5.68 16.38
C PHE A 60 -0.03 4.79 17.21
N ASP A 61 -0.51 4.22 18.31
CA ASP A 61 0.28 3.32 19.16
C ASP A 61 0.61 2.01 18.43
N THR A 62 -0.34 1.51 17.63
CA THR A 62 -0.13 0.33 16.78
C THR A 62 0.90 0.64 15.69
N ALA A 63 0.81 1.80 15.04
CA ALA A 63 1.79 2.22 14.02
C ALA A 63 3.22 2.28 14.58
N LYS A 64 3.40 2.84 15.80
CA LYS A 64 4.69 2.85 16.49
C LYS A 64 5.23 1.44 16.77
N ARG A 65 4.35 0.54 17.22
CA ARG A 65 4.70 -0.85 17.50
C ARG A 65 5.10 -1.62 16.24
N ASP A 66 4.35 -1.43 15.15
CA ASP A 66 4.56 -2.15 13.89
C ASP A 66 5.79 -1.62 13.11
N GLY A 67 6.21 -0.37 13.35
CA GLY A 67 7.36 0.28 12.73
C GLY A 67 7.09 0.88 11.35
N THR A 68 7.98 1.78 10.92
CA THR A 68 7.84 2.58 9.69
C THR A 68 7.90 1.77 8.40
N GLU A 69 8.48 0.57 8.44
CA GLU A 69 8.53 -0.36 7.30
C GLU A 69 7.17 -1.03 7.00
N THR A 70 6.21 -0.89 7.92
CA THR A 70 4.86 -1.43 7.74
C THR A 70 3.99 -0.41 7.01
N ILE A 71 3.40 -0.82 5.90
CA ILE A 71 2.43 0.00 5.18
C ILE A 71 1.13 0.03 5.99
N ILE A 72 0.56 1.21 6.18
CA ILE A 72 -0.73 1.39 6.82
C ILE A 72 -1.80 1.56 5.74
N SER A 73 -2.87 0.76 5.79
CA SER A 73 -4.03 0.88 4.92
C SER A 73 -5.22 1.41 5.70
N ILE A 74 -5.85 2.45 5.17
CA ILE A 74 -7.05 3.06 5.75
C ILE A 74 -8.15 3.05 4.68
N PRO A 75 -9.40 2.67 5.01
CA PRO A 75 -10.48 2.71 4.05
C PRO A 75 -10.79 4.16 3.64
N LYS A 76 -10.98 4.35 2.33
CA LYS A 76 -11.46 5.62 1.77
C LYS A 76 -12.97 5.53 1.62
N ASP A 77 -13.70 6.03 2.59
CA ASP A 77 -15.15 6.14 2.50
C ASP A 77 -15.54 7.20 1.45
N PRO A 78 -16.52 6.93 0.57
CA PRO A 78 -17.06 7.92 -0.36
C PRO A 78 -17.81 9.07 0.34
N ASN A 79 -18.24 8.90 1.59
CA ASN A 79 -18.84 9.95 2.38
C ASN A 79 -17.82 11.08 2.65
N ALA A 80 -18.20 12.32 2.39
CA ALA A 80 -17.33 13.49 2.48
C ALA A 80 -16.67 13.65 3.86
N ALA A 81 -17.41 13.45 4.95
CA ALA A 81 -16.89 13.60 6.31
C ALA A 81 -15.88 12.47 6.66
N ALA A 82 -16.23 11.23 6.40
CA ALA A 82 -15.36 10.08 6.65
C ALA A 82 -14.12 10.13 5.73
N GLY A 83 -14.29 10.54 4.47
CA GLY A 83 -13.17 10.75 3.55
C GLY A 83 -12.23 11.89 3.98
N ALA A 84 -12.74 12.96 4.60
CA ALA A 84 -11.91 14.04 5.16
C ALA A 84 -11.10 13.54 6.36
N TYR A 85 -11.71 12.75 7.23
CA TYR A 85 -11.05 12.14 8.38
C TYR A 85 -9.93 11.18 7.92
N ALA A 86 -10.20 10.31 6.98
CA ALA A 86 -9.19 9.39 6.45
C ALA A 86 -7.97 10.12 5.86
N ARG A 87 -8.18 11.24 5.16
CA ARG A 87 -7.11 12.09 4.64
C ARG A 87 -6.32 12.79 5.74
N ASP A 88 -6.98 13.28 6.80
CA ASP A 88 -6.27 13.90 7.94
C ASP A 88 -5.41 12.87 8.66
N LEU A 89 -5.95 11.69 8.93
CA LEU A 89 -5.21 10.59 9.55
C LEU A 89 -4.00 10.17 8.67
N GLN A 90 -4.19 10.04 7.36
CA GLN A 90 -3.10 9.78 6.41
C GLN A 90 -2.03 10.85 6.50
N ARG A 91 -2.39 12.14 6.46
CA ARG A 91 -1.43 13.25 6.55
C ARG A 91 -0.61 13.18 7.82
N ARG A 92 -1.27 13.05 8.99
CA ARG A 92 -0.60 13.00 10.30
C ARG A 92 0.35 11.81 10.44
N LEU A 93 -0.04 10.62 9.98
CA LEU A 93 0.82 9.44 9.97
C LEU A 93 1.99 9.59 8.99
N SER A 94 1.75 10.19 7.81
CA SER A 94 2.81 10.43 6.82
C SER A 94 3.85 11.45 7.31
N GLU A 95 3.42 12.49 8.04
CA GLU A 95 4.32 13.44 8.70
C GLU A 95 5.23 12.77 9.75
N MET A 96 4.79 11.64 10.31
CA MET A 96 5.59 10.80 11.22
C MET A 96 6.49 9.79 10.50
N GLY A 97 6.50 9.77 9.16
CA GLY A 97 7.35 8.88 8.35
C GLY A 97 6.71 7.54 7.96
N TYR A 98 5.43 7.34 8.22
CA TYR A 98 4.74 6.11 7.82
C TYR A 98 4.26 6.18 6.36
N THR A 99 4.32 5.04 5.66
CA THR A 99 3.69 4.88 4.35
C THR A 99 2.21 4.56 4.54
N VAL A 100 1.31 5.47 4.16
CA VAL A 100 -0.14 5.30 4.32
C VAL A 100 -0.85 5.28 2.98
N ARG A 101 -1.71 4.28 2.77
CA ARG A 101 -2.53 4.11 1.58
C ARG A 101 -4.01 4.23 1.92
N LEU A 102 -4.74 5.04 1.15
CA LEU A 102 -6.20 5.08 1.20
C LEU A 102 -6.75 4.10 0.16
N VAL A 103 -7.52 3.12 0.62
CA VAL A 103 -8.11 2.08 -0.24
C VAL A 103 -9.61 2.33 -0.40
N ALA A 104 -10.03 2.55 -1.65
CA ALA A 104 -11.45 2.69 -1.97
C ALA A 104 -12.02 1.32 -2.36
N PRO A 105 -13.15 0.88 -1.78
CA PRO A 105 -13.81 -0.36 -2.17
C PRO A 105 -14.50 -0.17 -3.54
N VAL A 106 -13.87 -0.68 -4.60
CA VAL A 106 -14.40 -0.59 -5.98
C VAL A 106 -15.20 -1.82 -6.43
N LYS A 107 -15.19 -2.90 -5.63
CA LYS A 107 -15.87 -4.16 -5.92
C LYS A 107 -16.65 -4.65 -4.71
N SER A 108 -17.54 -5.63 -4.90
CA SER A 108 -18.24 -6.27 -3.78
C SER A 108 -17.26 -6.92 -2.80
N LYS A 109 -17.64 -7.06 -1.54
CA LYS A 109 -16.83 -7.71 -0.51
C LYS A 109 -16.43 -9.13 -0.91
N ILE A 110 -17.36 -9.91 -1.42
CA ILE A 110 -17.10 -11.27 -1.92
C ILE A 110 -15.99 -11.25 -3.01
N THR A 111 -16.11 -10.35 -3.98
CA THR A 111 -15.12 -10.25 -5.08
C THR A 111 -13.74 -9.83 -4.58
N ARG A 112 -13.67 -8.98 -3.54
CA ARG A 112 -12.40 -8.55 -2.94
C ARG A 112 -11.76 -9.65 -2.11
N PHE A 113 -12.58 -10.43 -1.40
CA PHE A 113 -12.11 -11.48 -0.51
C PHE A 113 -11.71 -12.77 -1.24
N ALA A 114 -12.34 -13.09 -2.36
CA ALA A 114 -12.12 -14.34 -3.10
C ALA A 114 -10.64 -14.68 -3.38
N PRO A 115 -9.76 -13.74 -3.79
CA PRO A 115 -8.34 -14.06 -3.98
C PRO A 115 -7.62 -14.49 -2.71
N PHE A 116 -7.92 -13.85 -1.56
CA PHE A 116 -7.36 -14.23 -0.27
C PHE A 116 -7.87 -15.60 0.17
N ALA A 117 -9.17 -15.86 0.03
CA ALA A 117 -9.76 -17.17 0.32
C ALA A 117 -9.12 -18.29 -0.51
N SER A 118 -8.83 -18.04 -1.78
CA SER A 118 -8.17 -19.01 -2.67
C SER A 118 -6.76 -19.39 -2.20
N VAL A 119 -5.94 -18.43 -1.82
CA VAL A 119 -4.58 -18.73 -1.30
C VAL A 119 -4.62 -19.36 0.09
N THR A 120 -5.65 -19.06 0.89
CA THR A 120 -5.88 -19.71 2.18
C THR A 120 -6.22 -21.18 1.99
N GLN A 121 -7.14 -21.51 1.07
CA GLN A 121 -7.48 -22.89 0.72
C GLN A 121 -6.29 -23.66 0.15
N ALA A 122 -5.41 -23.00 -0.58
CA ALA A 122 -4.19 -23.59 -1.12
C ALA A 122 -3.07 -23.80 -0.07
N GLY A 123 -3.29 -23.39 1.19
CA GLY A 123 -2.33 -23.58 2.28
C GLY A 123 -1.19 -22.56 2.32
N PHE A 124 -1.32 -21.43 1.63
CA PHE A 124 -0.31 -20.36 1.61
C PHE A 124 -0.53 -19.27 2.66
N VAL A 125 -1.43 -19.49 3.63
CA VAL A 125 -1.70 -18.54 4.71
C VAL A 125 -1.41 -19.18 6.05
N ASN A 126 -0.52 -18.57 6.81
CA ASN A 126 -0.22 -18.89 8.20
C ASN A 126 -0.88 -17.87 9.13
N ILE A 127 -1.09 -18.26 10.37
CA ILE A 127 -1.58 -17.37 11.41
C ILE A 127 -0.73 -17.55 12.68
N VAL A 128 -0.35 -16.44 13.30
CA VAL A 128 0.33 -16.48 14.61
C VAL A 128 -0.66 -16.94 15.67
N LYS A 129 -0.26 -17.91 16.50
CA LYS A 129 -1.10 -18.41 17.58
C LYS A 129 -1.24 -17.34 18.66
N ALA A 130 -2.49 -16.90 18.90
CA ALA A 130 -2.84 -15.87 19.85
C ALA A 130 -4.30 -15.99 20.30
N ASP A 131 -4.68 -15.26 21.35
CA ASP A 131 -6.04 -15.31 21.92
C ASP A 131 -7.12 -14.81 20.94
N TRP A 132 -6.75 -13.89 20.03
CA TRP A 132 -7.65 -13.36 19.01
C TRP A 132 -7.97 -14.36 17.87
N ASN A 133 -7.28 -15.51 17.79
CA ASN A 133 -7.50 -16.46 16.70
C ASN A 133 -8.93 -16.98 16.64
N LYS A 134 -9.56 -17.21 17.80
CA LYS A 134 -10.94 -17.68 17.84
C LYS A 134 -11.88 -16.70 17.13
N GLU A 135 -11.83 -15.42 17.51
CA GLU A 135 -12.67 -14.38 16.90
C GLU A 135 -12.37 -14.21 15.39
N PHE A 136 -11.10 -14.29 15.01
CA PHE A 136 -10.66 -14.23 13.63
C PHE A 136 -11.30 -15.34 12.77
N PHE A 137 -11.24 -16.58 13.22
CA PHE A 137 -11.82 -17.70 12.48
C PHE A 137 -13.35 -17.66 12.47
N GLU A 138 -13.98 -17.36 13.59
CA GLU A 138 -15.45 -17.26 13.67
C GLU A 138 -16.00 -16.26 12.65
N GLU A 139 -15.37 -15.08 12.49
CA GLU A 139 -15.83 -14.09 11.52
C GLU A 139 -15.61 -14.54 10.07
N LEU A 140 -14.46 -15.15 9.77
CA LEU A 140 -14.19 -15.65 8.42
C LEU A 140 -15.10 -16.81 8.02
N GLU A 141 -15.39 -17.73 8.94
CA GLU A 141 -16.28 -18.88 8.72
C GLU A 141 -17.75 -18.45 8.53
N MET A 142 -18.17 -17.40 9.24
CA MET A 142 -19.53 -16.88 9.14
C MET A 142 -19.75 -15.96 7.94
N PHE A 143 -18.69 -15.59 7.21
CA PHE A 143 -18.78 -14.66 6.09
C PHE A 143 -19.47 -15.30 4.88
N ASP A 144 -20.64 -14.80 4.53
CA ASP A 144 -21.44 -15.20 3.38
C ASP A 144 -21.69 -14.04 2.38
N GLY A 145 -21.08 -12.88 2.65
CA GLY A 145 -21.28 -11.65 1.87
C GLY A 145 -22.59 -10.91 2.17
N SER A 146 -23.40 -11.41 3.10
CA SER A 146 -24.61 -10.72 3.56
C SER A 146 -24.24 -9.64 4.59
N LYS A 147 -25.10 -8.60 4.69
CA LYS A 147 -24.94 -7.55 5.71
C LYS A 147 -25.32 -7.98 7.13
N LYS A 148 -25.70 -9.24 7.33
CA LYS A 148 -26.16 -9.75 8.64
C LYS A 148 -24.99 -10.12 9.53
N ASN A 149 -23.90 -10.58 8.94
CA ASN A 149 -22.71 -11.02 9.63
C ASN A 149 -21.66 -9.90 9.68
N LYS A 150 -20.82 -9.92 10.71
CA LYS A 150 -19.66 -9.04 10.80
C LYS A 150 -18.67 -9.44 9.70
N ASP A 151 -18.01 -8.45 9.11
CA ASP A 151 -17.08 -8.64 8.01
C ASP A 151 -15.88 -7.68 8.05
N ASP A 152 -15.64 -7.07 9.21
CA ASP A 152 -14.57 -6.09 9.42
C ASP A 152 -13.17 -6.74 9.22
N ILE A 153 -12.98 -7.98 9.71
CA ILE A 153 -11.73 -8.77 9.51
C ILE A 153 -11.59 -9.17 8.04
N VAL A 154 -12.69 -9.55 7.40
CA VAL A 154 -12.71 -9.90 5.97
C VAL A 154 -12.26 -8.72 5.11
N ASP A 155 -12.74 -7.51 5.42
CA ASP A 155 -12.34 -6.29 4.71
C ASP A 155 -10.86 -5.97 4.93
N THR A 156 -10.36 -6.04 6.17
CA THR A 156 -8.93 -5.79 6.47
C THR A 156 -8.01 -6.84 5.84
N CYS A 157 -8.40 -8.11 5.80
CA CYS A 157 -7.66 -9.16 5.11
C CYS A 157 -7.63 -8.95 3.60
N SER A 158 -8.76 -8.57 2.99
CA SER A 158 -8.86 -8.29 1.56
C SER A 158 -7.97 -7.13 1.15
N ASP A 159 -7.96 -6.05 1.92
CA ASP A 159 -7.16 -4.86 1.64
C ASP A 159 -5.66 -5.13 1.85
N SER A 160 -5.28 -5.85 2.92
CA SER A 160 -3.89 -6.27 3.15
C SER A 160 -3.39 -7.14 2.00
N PHE A 161 -4.16 -8.15 1.60
CA PHE A 161 -3.81 -9.04 0.51
C PHE A 161 -3.66 -8.27 -0.81
N TYR A 162 -4.57 -7.36 -1.10
CA TYR A 162 -4.50 -6.51 -2.29
C TYR A 162 -3.21 -5.69 -2.33
N ILE A 163 -2.87 -4.98 -1.25
CA ILE A 163 -1.67 -4.13 -1.17
C ILE A 163 -0.39 -4.95 -1.28
N LEU A 164 -0.33 -6.12 -0.61
CA LEU A 164 0.84 -7.00 -0.65
C LEU A 164 1.12 -7.57 -2.05
N ASN A 165 0.09 -7.65 -2.89
CA ASN A 165 0.20 -8.14 -4.27
C ASN A 165 0.31 -7.03 -5.32
N GLN A 166 0.15 -5.77 -4.93
CA GLN A 166 0.50 -4.68 -5.83
C GLN A 166 2.02 -4.68 -6.02
N SER A 167 2.45 -4.82 -7.26
CA SER A 167 3.80 -4.41 -7.64
C SER A 167 3.95 -2.95 -7.22
N LEU A 168 5.07 -2.59 -6.62
CA LEU A 168 5.43 -1.18 -6.50
C LEU A 168 5.55 -0.67 -7.95
N HIS A 169 4.45 -0.16 -8.49
CA HIS A 169 4.52 0.68 -9.67
C HIS A 169 5.22 1.95 -9.18
N ILE A 170 6.54 1.96 -9.33
CA ILE A 170 7.27 3.22 -9.34
C ILE A 170 6.63 3.95 -10.53
N PRO A 171 5.88 5.06 -10.32
CA PRO A 171 5.41 5.82 -11.46
C PRO A 171 6.66 6.10 -12.29
N ASP A 172 6.60 5.75 -13.59
CA ASP A 172 7.64 6.14 -14.53
C ASP A 172 7.85 7.63 -14.31
N PHE A 173 8.96 7.97 -13.67
CA PHE A 173 9.40 9.33 -13.56
C PHE A 173 9.95 9.68 -14.93
N THR A 174 9.04 9.87 -15.88
CA THR A 174 9.38 10.58 -17.11
C THR A 174 9.74 11.98 -16.64
N LEU A 175 11.06 12.23 -16.54
CA LEU A 175 11.55 13.59 -16.48
C LEU A 175 10.80 14.34 -17.57
N PRO A 176 10.17 15.50 -17.26
CA PRO A 176 9.66 16.34 -18.31
C PRO A 176 10.84 16.55 -19.27
N THR A 177 10.70 16.08 -20.47
CA THR A 177 11.56 16.52 -21.58
C THR A 177 11.17 17.97 -21.81
N GLU A 178 11.65 18.86 -20.96
CA GLU A 178 11.73 20.25 -21.30
C GLU A 178 12.52 20.25 -22.59
N HIS A 179 11.91 20.80 -23.61
CA HIS A 179 12.51 21.03 -24.90
C HIS A 179 13.91 21.62 -24.68
N LEU A 180 14.92 20.77 -24.77
CA LEU A 180 16.28 21.22 -24.93
C LEU A 180 16.27 21.92 -26.30
N THR A 181 16.04 23.23 -26.30
CA THR A 181 16.33 24.06 -27.43
C THR A 181 17.77 23.76 -27.82
N PRO A 182 18.05 23.44 -29.09
CA PRO A 182 19.41 23.21 -29.52
C PRO A 182 20.22 24.43 -29.14
N VAL A 183 21.25 24.28 -28.31
CA VAL A 183 22.22 25.30 -28.03
C VAL A 183 22.85 25.61 -29.36
N GLN A 184 22.54 26.79 -29.91
CA GLN A 184 23.24 27.29 -31.08
C GLN A 184 24.73 27.31 -30.74
N GLN A 185 25.51 26.53 -31.49
CA GLN A 185 26.95 26.56 -31.39
C GLN A 185 27.43 27.98 -31.65
N PRO A 186 28.31 28.55 -30.84
CA PRO A 186 28.92 29.85 -31.15
C PRO A 186 29.74 29.71 -32.41
N LEU A 187 29.46 30.59 -33.37
CA LEU A 187 30.25 30.85 -34.57
C LEU A 187 31.64 31.36 -34.15
N PHE A 188 32.55 30.47 -33.82
CA PHE A 188 33.98 30.82 -33.87
C PHE A 188 34.55 30.20 -35.11
N GLY A 189 34.77 31.08 -36.12
CA GLY A 189 35.53 30.77 -37.29
C GLY A 189 36.95 30.40 -36.93
N LEU A 190 37.33 29.17 -37.11
CA LEU A 190 38.69 28.76 -37.29
C LEU A 190 38.92 28.64 -38.78
N GLN A 191 39.56 29.66 -39.36
CA GLN A 191 40.15 29.62 -40.67
C GLN A 191 41.16 28.46 -40.71
N SER A 192 40.91 27.50 -41.55
CA SER A 192 41.86 26.45 -41.88
C SER A 192 43.05 27.10 -42.64
N ALA A 193 44.19 27.13 -41.99
CA ALA A 193 45.45 27.46 -42.63
C ALA A 193 45.77 26.36 -43.65
N VAL A 194 45.76 26.79 -44.91
CA VAL A 194 46.27 26.01 -46.06
C VAL A 194 47.78 26.00 -45.97
N LEU A 195 48.40 24.86 -45.75
CA LEU A 195 49.82 24.66 -45.96
C LEU A 195 50.10 24.44 -47.47
N PRO A 196 51.03 25.16 -48.05
CA PRO A 196 51.40 24.97 -49.47
C PRO A 196 52.45 23.87 -49.62
N GLY A 197 52.24 23.02 -50.60
CA GLY A 197 53.28 22.37 -51.36
C GLY A 197 53.91 21.08 -50.89
N SER A 198 53.57 19.98 -51.52
CA SER A 198 54.58 19.04 -52.02
C SER A 198 54.13 18.45 -53.34
N GLN A 199 54.92 18.79 -54.33
CA GLN A 199 54.80 18.35 -55.72
C GLN A 199 55.00 16.86 -55.87
N GLY A 200 54.42 16.34 -56.93
CA GLY A 200 54.37 14.96 -57.30
C GLY A 200 55.72 14.32 -57.68
N LEU A 201 55.71 13.02 -57.68
CA LEU A 201 56.62 12.18 -58.40
C LEU A 201 55.89 11.14 -59.21
N PRO A 202 56.43 10.70 -60.32
CA PRO A 202 55.68 10.12 -61.43
C PRO A 202 55.55 8.59 -61.35
N THR A 203 54.58 8.16 -62.10
CA THR A 203 54.31 6.79 -62.48
C THR A 203 55.43 6.15 -63.27
N GLY A 204 55.68 4.89 -63.10
CA GLY A 204 56.39 4.09 -64.07
C GLY A 204 56.74 2.67 -63.61
N PHE A 205 56.21 1.73 -64.39
CA PHE A 205 56.73 0.42 -64.76
C PHE A 205 56.48 -0.81 -63.91
N ASN A 206 55.81 -1.61 -64.56
CA ASN A 206 55.64 -3.08 -64.89
C ASN A 206 54.72 -3.84 -64.08
#